data_436455ad7442b1cd32f0266267cd40aa
#
_entry.id   436455ad7442b1cd32f0266267cd40aa
#
_cell.length_a   1.000
_cell.length_b   1.000
_cell.length_c   1.000
_cell.angle_alpha   90.00
_cell.angle_beta   90.00
_cell.angle_gamma   90.00
#
_symmetry.space_group_name_H-M   'P 1'
#
loop_
_entity.id
_entity.type
_entity.pdbx_description
1 polymer ?
#
loop_
_entity_poly.entity_id
_entity_poly.type
_entity_poly.pdbx_seq_one_letter_code
_entity_poly.pdbx_strand_id
1 'polypeptide(L)'
;VTDNDTSVPAPAPGSGLGGMPPTPAQAAPEKAARRRRVAVIAGSLLLAGAVVAGTGYTAVTVRDADRSAGAPRWEFPKTTKADDPHRGETGGLAGDLVPYDGDTWRRGPDLGEFGSDTELSGAEATALRKESLRDLPRTQRKLLERQIDRQRVEGMAMRSYLSTADGYFTAPEKVFTASVVLARMDKAAARNIAAFQSEFFDALGVLREGPKVKEYEDARCFLPPKDSEAELDSVFCSAYRGDVLVTVSAAGAKPLDAEEVAALLRTQLDRIGETGEAA
;
A
#
# COMPACT_ATOMS: atom_id res chain seq x y z
N VAL A 1 63.79 20.35 -17.86
CA VAL A 1 64.39 21.67 -17.52
C VAL A 1 63.54 22.27 -16.41
N THR A 2 64.22 22.37 -15.26
CA THR A 2 64.05 23.19 -14.03
C THR A 2 62.79 23.05 -13.23
N ASP A 3 62.80 22.38 -12.07
CA ASP A 3 63.36 22.74 -10.73
C ASP A 3 62.81 24.04 -10.13
N ASN A 4 62.17 23.86 -8.96
CA ASN A 4 62.43 24.52 -7.65
C ASN A 4 61.26 24.20 -6.72
N ASP A 5 61.41 23.42 -5.68
CA ASP A 5 62.09 23.41 -4.40
C ASP A 5 61.99 24.77 -3.64
N THR A 6 61.39 24.73 -2.45
CA THR A 6 61.78 25.46 -1.24
C THR A 6 60.80 25.17 -0.10
N SER A 7 61.07 24.21 0.77
CA SER A 7 61.53 24.38 2.17
C SER A 7 60.61 25.11 3.18
N VAL A 8 60.32 24.33 4.23
CA VAL A 8 59.86 24.60 5.60
C VAL A 8 60.75 25.64 6.32
N PRO A 9 60.23 26.36 7.33
CA PRO A 9 60.50 25.92 8.71
C PRO A 9 59.39 26.14 9.75
N ALA A 10 59.38 25.26 10.77
CA ALA A 10 58.74 25.50 12.05
C ALA A 10 59.59 26.40 12.93
N PRO A 11 59.02 27.05 13.96
CA PRO A 11 59.54 26.95 15.32
C PRO A 11 58.46 26.78 16.41
N ALA A 12 58.87 26.06 17.46
CA ALA A 12 58.27 26.00 18.79
C ALA A 12 58.86 27.14 19.68
N PRO A 13 58.64 27.15 21.03
CA PRO A 13 57.38 27.11 21.82
C PRO A 13 57.30 28.37 22.74
N GLY A 14 56.15 28.61 23.36
CA GLY A 14 55.98 29.67 24.34
C GLY A 14 54.90 29.32 25.37
N SER A 15 55.31 29.14 26.58
CA SER A 15 54.56 28.89 27.80
C SER A 15 53.62 30.03 28.19
N GLY A 16 52.44 29.73 28.75
CA GLY A 16 51.59 30.73 29.39
C GLY A 16 50.44 30.11 30.16
N LEU A 17 50.55 30.04 31.44
CA LEU A 17 49.61 29.61 32.47
C LEU A 17 48.28 30.39 32.41
N GLY A 18 47.14 29.74 32.65
CA GLY A 18 45.89 30.40 32.94
C GLY A 18 44.76 29.41 33.03
N GLY A 19 44.58 28.80 34.20
CA GLY A 19 43.48 27.86 34.42
C GLY A 19 42.11 28.54 34.51
N MET A 20 41.10 27.96 33.81
CA MET A 20 39.68 28.08 34.13
C MET A 20 39.07 26.70 34.14
N PRO A 21 38.17 26.38 35.10
CA PRO A 21 37.57 25.07 35.22
C PRO A 21 36.61 24.84 34.07
N PRO A 22 36.47 23.60 33.55
CA PRO A 22 35.51 23.31 32.50
C PRO A 22 34.10 23.32 33.08
N THR A 23 33.27 24.17 32.53
CA THR A 23 31.82 24.12 32.66
C THR A 23 31.31 22.74 32.21
N PRO A 24 30.43 22.05 32.95
CA PRO A 24 29.93 20.78 32.52
C PRO A 24 29.09 20.98 31.26
N ALA A 25 29.56 20.45 30.14
CA ALA A 25 28.80 20.35 28.92
C ALA A 25 27.53 19.58 29.20
N GLN A 26 26.41 20.23 29.05
CA GLN A 26 25.10 19.64 29.04
C GLN A 26 25.09 18.59 27.92
N ALA A 27 25.13 17.33 28.31
CA ALA A 27 24.89 16.22 27.43
C ALA A 27 23.43 16.29 26.97
N ALA A 28 23.20 16.96 25.84
CA ALA A 28 21.94 17.02 25.15
C ALA A 28 21.47 15.63 24.66
N PRO A 29 20.22 15.45 24.38
CA PRO A 29 19.47 14.19 24.45
C PRO A 29 19.64 13.29 23.22
N GLU A 30 20.85 12.88 22.88
CA GLU A 30 21.10 11.92 21.79
C GLU A 30 20.42 10.57 22.02
N LYS A 31 20.21 10.17 23.26
CA LYS A 31 19.53 8.91 23.59
C LYS A 31 18.04 8.94 23.27
N ALA A 32 17.37 10.09 23.33
CA ALA A 32 15.96 10.22 22.99
C ALA A 32 15.74 10.24 21.47
N ALA A 33 16.60 10.92 20.72
CA ALA A 33 16.55 10.95 19.26
C ALA A 33 16.88 9.57 18.65
N ARG A 34 17.85 8.86 19.21
CA ARG A 34 18.20 7.50 18.80
C ARG A 34 17.08 6.49 19.10
N ARG A 35 16.44 6.59 20.28
CA ARG A 35 15.28 5.76 20.64
C ARG A 35 14.09 6.03 19.70
N ARG A 36 13.85 7.28 19.33
CA ARG A 36 12.78 7.65 18.40
C ARG A 36 13.05 7.13 16.99
N ARG A 37 14.28 7.23 16.48
CA ARG A 37 14.69 6.66 15.19
C ARG A 37 14.59 5.13 15.17
N VAL A 38 15.06 4.46 16.23
CA VAL A 38 14.94 2.99 16.35
C VAL A 38 13.47 2.55 16.45
N ALA A 39 12.62 3.28 17.15
CA ALA A 39 11.19 2.98 17.23
C ALA A 39 10.47 3.21 15.89
N VAL A 40 10.85 4.22 15.11
CA VAL A 40 10.31 4.47 13.77
C VAL A 40 10.77 3.40 12.78
N ILE A 41 12.06 3.04 12.80
CA ILE A 41 12.61 1.99 11.93
C ILE A 41 12.02 0.61 12.28
N ALA A 42 11.87 0.28 13.56
CA ALA A 42 11.23 -0.97 13.96
C ALA A 42 9.75 -1.02 13.60
N GLY A 43 9.01 0.09 13.71
CA GLY A 43 7.60 0.19 13.32
C GLY A 43 7.40 0.10 11.81
N SER A 44 8.32 0.66 11.01
CA SER A 44 8.25 0.60 9.55
C SER A 44 8.61 -0.78 9.00
N LEU A 45 9.61 -1.46 9.58
CA LEU A 45 9.94 -2.84 9.21
C LEU A 45 8.79 -3.83 9.46
N LEU A 46 7.98 -3.57 10.49
CA LEU A 46 6.83 -4.42 10.83
C LEU A 46 5.64 -4.21 9.88
N LEU A 47 5.42 -2.99 9.40
CA LEU A 47 4.39 -2.71 8.39
C LEU A 47 4.77 -3.26 7.00
N ALA A 48 6.04 -3.16 6.63
CA ALA A 48 6.56 -3.81 5.43
C ALA A 48 6.45 -5.32 5.52
N GLY A 49 6.78 -5.90 6.68
CA GLY A 49 6.64 -7.33 6.93
C GLY A 49 5.19 -7.81 6.78
N ALA A 50 4.20 -7.04 7.21
CA ALA A 50 2.79 -7.40 7.07
C ALA A 50 2.30 -7.35 5.61
N VAL A 51 2.78 -6.37 4.83
CA VAL A 51 2.45 -6.27 3.39
C VAL A 51 3.17 -7.37 2.60
N VAL A 52 4.47 -7.59 2.87
CA VAL A 52 5.27 -8.64 2.21
C VAL A 52 4.83 -10.03 2.67
N ALA A 53 4.44 -10.22 3.94
CA ALA A 53 3.92 -11.50 4.41
C ALA A 53 2.55 -11.82 3.79
N GLY A 54 1.68 -10.84 3.57
CA GLY A 54 0.41 -11.04 2.87
C GLY A 54 0.60 -11.47 1.42
N THR A 55 1.51 -10.83 0.68
CA THR A 55 1.82 -11.20 -0.71
C THR A 55 2.68 -12.45 -0.80
N GLY A 56 3.64 -12.65 0.13
CA GLY A 56 4.47 -13.84 0.18
C GLY A 56 3.70 -15.10 0.60
N TYR A 57 2.73 -14.99 1.51
CA TYR A 57 1.88 -16.10 1.93
C TYR A 57 1.00 -16.60 0.79
N THR A 58 0.44 -15.69 -0.02
CA THR A 58 -0.33 -16.07 -1.21
C THR A 58 0.54 -16.81 -2.23
N ALA A 59 1.77 -16.37 -2.44
CA ALA A 59 2.69 -17.05 -3.36
C ALA A 59 3.14 -18.44 -2.87
N VAL A 60 3.33 -18.62 -1.56
CA VAL A 60 3.73 -19.92 -0.97
C VAL A 60 2.54 -20.88 -0.91
N THR A 61 1.34 -20.43 -0.51
CA THR A 61 0.13 -21.27 -0.51
C THR A 61 -0.28 -21.71 -1.92
N VAL A 62 -0.08 -20.87 -2.93
CA VAL A 62 -0.33 -21.25 -4.34
C VAL A 62 0.73 -22.24 -4.87
N ARG A 63 1.96 -22.18 -4.37
CA ARG A 63 3.01 -23.16 -4.72
C ARG A 63 2.81 -24.53 -4.07
N ASP A 64 2.33 -24.54 -2.83
CA ASP A 64 2.15 -25.79 -2.04
C ASP A 64 0.71 -26.35 -2.16
N ALA A 65 -0.19 -25.65 -2.84
CA ALA A 65 -1.52 -26.16 -3.13
C ALA A 65 -1.41 -27.40 -4.03
N ASP A 66 -1.93 -28.52 -3.53
CA ASP A 66 -2.03 -29.77 -4.28
C ASP A 66 -2.74 -29.51 -5.61
N ARG A 67 -1.96 -29.59 -6.70
CA ARG A 67 -2.44 -29.31 -8.08
C ARG A 67 -3.17 -30.49 -8.71
N SER A 68 -3.45 -31.53 -7.94
CA SER A 68 -4.33 -32.58 -8.41
C SER A 68 -5.79 -32.07 -8.37
N ALA A 69 -6.17 -31.32 -9.41
CA ALA A 69 -7.56 -31.03 -9.67
C ALA A 69 -8.25 -32.38 -9.92
N GLY A 70 -8.95 -32.88 -8.91
CA GLY A 70 -9.88 -34.00 -9.11
C GLY A 70 -10.76 -33.72 -10.32
N ALA A 71 -11.29 -34.76 -10.97
CA ALA A 71 -12.09 -34.63 -12.19
C ALA A 71 -13.11 -33.50 -12.05
N PRO A 72 -13.11 -32.49 -12.96
CA PRO A 72 -13.94 -31.32 -12.85
C PRO A 72 -15.42 -31.74 -12.90
N ARG A 73 -16.10 -31.67 -11.76
CA ARG A 73 -17.56 -31.65 -11.73
C ARG A 73 -18.02 -30.20 -11.88
N TRP A 74 -18.03 -29.73 -13.10
CA TRP A 74 -18.61 -28.44 -13.44
C TRP A 74 -20.13 -28.57 -13.48
N GLU A 75 -20.79 -28.32 -12.39
CA GLU A 75 -22.18 -27.89 -12.42
C GLU A 75 -22.14 -26.36 -12.42
N PHE A 76 -22.53 -25.77 -13.54
CA PHE A 76 -22.77 -24.32 -13.58
C PHE A 76 -23.80 -23.99 -12.51
N PRO A 77 -23.49 -23.09 -11.54
CA PRO A 77 -24.52 -22.61 -10.63
C PRO A 77 -25.66 -22.09 -11.48
N LYS A 78 -26.87 -22.56 -11.24
CA LYS A 78 -28.05 -21.92 -11.80
C LYS A 78 -28.08 -20.52 -11.21
N THR A 79 -27.63 -19.54 -11.98
CA THR A 79 -27.73 -18.13 -11.61
C THR A 79 -29.20 -17.76 -11.58
N THR A 80 -29.87 -18.03 -10.50
CA THR A 80 -31.11 -17.37 -10.17
C THR A 80 -30.72 -15.93 -9.86
N LYS A 81 -31.29 -14.98 -10.62
CA LYS A 81 -31.09 -13.53 -10.45
C LYS A 81 -31.46 -12.98 -9.04
N ALA A 82 -31.72 -13.87 -8.08
CA ALA A 82 -32.20 -13.59 -6.74
C ALA A 82 -31.15 -13.74 -5.63
N ASP A 83 -29.97 -14.32 -5.92
CA ASP A 83 -28.98 -14.65 -4.90
C ASP A 83 -27.67 -13.84 -5.04
N ASP A 84 -27.79 -12.55 -5.32
CA ASP A 84 -26.70 -11.60 -5.02
C ASP A 84 -27.08 -10.86 -3.72
N PRO A 85 -26.69 -11.37 -2.53
CA PRO A 85 -27.06 -10.76 -1.27
C PRO A 85 -26.48 -9.35 -1.07
N HIS A 86 -25.63 -8.90 -1.99
CA HIS A 86 -24.98 -7.59 -1.96
C HIS A 86 -25.50 -6.60 -3.01
N ARG A 87 -26.60 -6.92 -3.69
CA ARG A 87 -27.20 -6.05 -4.69
C ARG A 87 -28.28 -5.14 -4.10
N GLY A 88 -28.05 -4.56 -3.01
CA GLY A 88 -29.08 -3.74 -2.44
C GLY A 88 -28.65 -2.90 -1.29
N GLU A 89 -27.88 -1.87 -1.56
CA GLU A 89 -28.07 -0.60 -0.88
C GLU A 89 -27.15 0.42 -1.55
N THR A 90 -27.74 1.28 -2.36
CA THR A 90 -27.08 2.40 -3.08
C THR A 90 -26.70 3.55 -2.13
N GLY A 91 -26.34 3.25 -0.89
CA GLY A 91 -26.05 4.25 0.14
C GLY A 91 -24.81 3.99 0.98
N GLY A 92 -24.10 2.86 0.79
CA GLY A 92 -22.90 2.49 1.53
C GLY A 92 -21.60 2.85 0.81
N LEU A 93 -20.48 2.58 1.45
CA LEU A 93 -19.15 2.79 0.89
C LEU A 93 -18.91 1.95 -0.39
N ALA A 94 -19.57 0.79 -0.52
CA ALA A 94 -19.57 0.00 -1.76
C ALA A 94 -20.20 0.74 -2.96
N GLY A 95 -21.13 1.65 -2.72
CA GLY A 95 -21.72 2.51 -3.75
C GLY A 95 -20.72 3.51 -4.33
N ASP A 96 -19.67 3.85 -3.59
CA ASP A 96 -18.60 4.75 -4.01
C ASP A 96 -17.55 4.03 -4.89
N LEU A 97 -17.53 2.68 -4.94
CA LEU A 97 -16.64 1.95 -5.83
C LEU A 97 -17.01 2.11 -7.29
N VAL A 98 -16.01 2.18 -8.17
CA VAL A 98 -16.21 2.21 -9.62
C VAL A 98 -17.07 1.02 -10.04
N PRO A 99 -18.19 1.22 -10.76
CA PRO A 99 -19.06 0.12 -11.19
C PRO A 99 -18.37 -0.76 -12.24
N TYR A 100 -18.81 -2.01 -12.33
CA TYR A 100 -18.49 -2.82 -13.50
C TYR A 100 -19.27 -2.29 -14.69
N ASP A 101 -18.59 -1.92 -15.77
CA ASP A 101 -19.19 -1.40 -17.00
C ASP A 101 -19.26 -2.45 -18.11
N GLY A 102 -18.49 -3.53 -17.98
CA GLY A 102 -18.42 -4.61 -18.95
C GLY A 102 -17.53 -4.33 -20.15
N ASP A 103 -17.19 -3.07 -20.40
CA ASP A 103 -16.33 -2.66 -21.51
C ASP A 103 -14.89 -2.48 -21.05
N THR A 104 -14.67 -1.75 -19.96
CA THR A 104 -13.33 -1.48 -19.40
C THR A 104 -13.08 -2.37 -18.20
N TRP A 105 -14.06 -2.47 -17.29
CA TRP A 105 -13.93 -3.18 -16.02
C TRP A 105 -14.96 -4.28 -15.87
N ARG A 106 -14.49 -5.51 -15.89
CA ARG A 106 -15.29 -6.69 -15.53
C ARG A 106 -14.98 -7.11 -14.09
N ARG A 107 -15.86 -8.00 -13.61
CA ARG A 107 -15.65 -8.66 -12.31
C ARG A 107 -14.30 -9.38 -12.32
N GLY A 108 -13.45 -9.04 -11.36
CA GLY A 108 -12.16 -9.69 -11.15
C GLY A 108 -12.25 -10.96 -10.30
N PRO A 109 -11.10 -11.53 -9.93
CA PRO A 109 -11.02 -12.71 -9.07
C PRO A 109 -11.52 -12.38 -7.66
N ASP A 110 -11.90 -13.42 -6.93
CA ASP A 110 -12.31 -13.27 -5.54
C ASP A 110 -11.16 -12.76 -4.65
N LEU A 111 -11.50 -11.87 -3.73
CA LEU A 111 -10.62 -11.33 -2.70
C LEU A 111 -10.67 -12.27 -1.46
N GLY A 112 -10.05 -13.44 -1.59
CA GLY A 112 -10.10 -14.47 -0.57
C GLY A 112 -11.54 -14.96 -0.32
N GLU A 113 -11.96 -14.98 0.94
CA GLU A 113 -13.29 -15.43 1.35
C GLU A 113 -14.42 -14.40 1.08
N PHE A 114 -14.06 -13.17 0.72
CA PHE A 114 -15.00 -12.06 0.58
C PHE A 114 -15.65 -11.96 -0.82
N GLY A 115 -15.26 -12.84 -1.75
CA GLY A 115 -15.70 -12.70 -3.14
C GLY A 115 -15.05 -11.51 -3.84
N SER A 116 -15.59 -11.15 -4.99
CA SER A 116 -15.02 -10.06 -5.80
C SER A 116 -15.55 -8.67 -5.46
N ASP A 117 -16.54 -8.57 -4.57
CA ASP A 117 -17.19 -7.32 -4.16
C ASP A 117 -17.79 -7.48 -2.77
N THR A 118 -17.35 -6.64 -1.81
CA THR A 118 -17.83 -6.73 -0.43
C THR A 118 -17.73 -5.39 0.29
N GLU A 119 -18.61 -5.21 1.27
CA GLU A 119 -18.55 -4.12 2.24
C GLU A 119 -18.51 -4.70 3.66
N LEU A 120 -17.62 -4.15 4.48
CA LEU A 120 -17.41 -4.53 5.86
C LEU A 120 -17.72 -3.34 6.77
N SER A 121 -18.40 -3.59 7.87
CA SER A 121 -18.53 -2.62 8.94
C SER A 121 -17.16 -2.28 9.55
N GLY A 122 -17.07 -1.17 10.28
CA GLY A 122 -15.82 -0.78 10.95
C GLY A 122 -15.30 -1.83 11.91
N ALA A 123 -16.19 -2.57 12.58
CA ALA A 123 -15.83 -3.66 13.49
C ALA A 123 -15.21 -4.85 12.72
N GLU A 124 -15.82 -5.26 11.60
CA GLU A 124 -15.32 -6.35 10.75
C GLU A 124 -14.01 -5.96 10.09
N ALA A 125 -13.91 -4.74 9.52
CA ALA A 125 -12.69 -4.22 8.94
C ALA A 125 -11.53 -4.16 9.95
N THR A 126 -11.83 -3.74 11.18
CA THR A 126 -10.85 -3.73 12.28
C THR A 126 -10.42 -5.14 12.66
N ALA A 127 -11.36 -6.08 12.74
CA ALA A 127 -11.08 -7.49 13.04
C ALA A 127 -10.21 -8.13 11.95
N LEU A 128 -10.54 -7.93 10.67
CA LEU A 128 -9.76 -8.41 9.52
C LEU A 128 -8.31 -7.90 9.57
N ARG A 129 -8.11 -6.61 9.85
CA ARG A 129 -6.78 -6.02 9.95
C ARG A 129 -5.99 -6.54 11.16
N LYS A 130 -6.65 -6.87 12.26
CA LYS A 130 -5.99 -7.50 13.42
C LYS A 130 -5.66 -8.97 13.15
N GLU A 131 -6.52 -9.68 12.41
CA GLU A 131 -6.29 -11.05 12.01
C GLU A 131 -5.01 -11.22 11.19
N SER A 132 -4.73 -10.28 10.27
CA SER A 132 -3.48 -10.29 9.49
C SER A 132 -2.20 -10.19 10.34
N LEU A 133 -2.32 -9.82 11.61
CA LEU A 133 -1.19 -9.71 12.55
C LEU A 133 -0.99 -10.97 13.41
N ARG A 134 -1.79 -12.02 13.25
CA ARG A 134 -1.80 -13.18 14.18
C ARG A 134 -0.46 -13.90 14.26
N ASP A 135 0.29 -13.93 13.15
CA ASP A 135 1.58 -14.62 13.07
C ASP A 135 2.76 -13.81 13.65
N LEU A 136 2.50 -12.58 14.08
CA LEU A 136 3.53 -11.73 14.68
C LEU A 136 3.73 -12.07 16.17
N PRO A 137 4.96 -11.89 16.70
CA PRO A 137 5.24 -12.01 18.12
C PRO A 137 4.30 -11.15 18.95
N ARG A 138 3.84 -11.69 20.08
CA ARG A 138 2.79 -11.08 20.94
C ARG A 138 3.01 -9.60 21.26
N THR A 139 4.24 -9.21 21.54
CA THR A 139 4.55 -7.81 21.90
C THR A 139 4.35 -6.87 20.72
N GLN A 140 4.80 -7.28 19.53
CA GLN A 140 4.66 -6.50 18.29
C GLN A 140 3.20 -6.43 17.86
N ARG A 141 2.50 -7.57 17.91
CA ARG A 141 1.07 -7.65 17.60
C ARG A 141 0.25 -6.68 18.45
N LYS A 142 0.41 -6.69 19.78
CA LYS A 142 -0.30 -5.76 20.67
C LYS A 142 -0.01 -4.29 20.39
N LEU A 143 1.19 -3.96 19.93
CA LEU A 143 1.53 -2.59 19.54
C LEU A 143 0.76 -2.17 18.28
N LEU A 144 0.73 -3.04 17.26
CA LEU A 144 0.04 -2.80 16.00
C LEU A 144 -1.48 -2.83 16.15
N GLU A 145 -2.03 -3.74 16.96
CA GLU A 145 -3.47 -3.77 17.30
C GLU A 145 -3.93 -2.42 17.87
N ARG A 146 -3.17 -1.86 18.81
CA ARG A 146 -3.47 -0.52 19.35
C ARG A 146 -3.39 0.59 18.30
N GLN A 147 -2.49 0.45 17.34
CA GLN A 147 -2.38 1.40 16.24
C GLN A 147 -3.59 1.29 15.30
N ILE A 148 -4.06 0.08 15.00
CA ILE A 148 -5.28 -0.17 14.23
C ILE A 148 -6.49 0.44 14.96
N ASP A 149 -6.64 0.20 16.27
CA ASP A 149 -7.75 0.76 17.06
C ASP A 149 -7.79 2.29 17.04
N ARG A 150 -6.62 2.95 16.99
CA ARG A 150 -6.54 4.42 16.91
C ARG A 150 -6.99 5.00 15.58
N GLN A 151 -6.93 4.21 14.51
CA GLN A 151 -7.33 4.66 13.18
C GLN A 151 -8.84 4.78 13.03
N ARG A 152 -9.62 4.15 13.92
CA ARG A 152 -11.09 4.24 13.98
C ARG A 152 -11.73 4.05 12.61
N VAL A 153 -11.45 2.91 11.97
CA VAL A 153 -12.07 2.58 10.70
C VAL A 153 -13.57 2.44 10.92
N GLU A 154 -14.36 3.19 10.19
CA GLU A 154 -15.81 3.23 10.25
C GLU A 154 -16.47 2.24 9.30
N GLY A 155 -15.79 1.94 8.19
CA GLY A 155 -16.21 0.96 7.19
C GLY A 155 -15.11 0.71 6.17
N MET A 156 -15.25 -0.39 5.44
CA MET A 156 -14.35 -0.77 4.36
C MET A 156 -15.17 -1.39 3.23
N ALA A 157 -14.91 -0.97 1.99
CA ALA A 157 -15.46 -1.61 0.81
C ALA A 157 -14.31 -2.07 -0.10
N MET A 158 -14.47 -3.24 -0.70
CA MET A 158 -13.46 -3.85 -1.57
C MET A 158 -14.10 -4.36 -2.83
N ARG A 159 -13.46 -4.12 -3.96
CA ARG A 159 -13.90 -4.64 -5.25
C ARG A 159 -12.71 -5.02 -6.11
N SER A 160 -12.77 -6.19 -6.74
CA SER A 160 -11.78 -6.64 -7.69
C SER A 160 -12.27 -6.46 -9.12
N TYR A 161 -11.35 -6.11 -9.99
CA TYR A 161 -11.59 -5.83 -11.38
C TYR A 161 -10.69 -6.69 -12.26
N LEU A 162 -11.18 -6.98 -13.44
CA LEU A 162 -10.42 -7.50 -14.56
C LEU A 162 -10.46 -6.46 -15.67
N SER A 163 -9.29 -5.95 -16.07
CA SER A 163 -9.16 -5.06 -17.23
C SER A 163 -9.54 -5.82 -18.50
N THR A 164 -10.37 -5.22 -19.32
CA THR A 164 -10.80 -5.78 -20.61
C THR A 164 -10.48 -4.85 -21.77
N ALA A 165 -9.69 -3.81 -21.52
CA ALA A 165 -9.29 -2.87 -22.54
C ALA A 165 -8.70 -3.60 -23.77
N ASP A 166 -9.25 -3.30 -24.93
CA ASP A 166 -8.82 -3.76 -26.26
C ASP A 166 -8.91 -5.27 -26.59
N GLY A 167 -9.67 -6.01 -25.80
CA GLY A 167 -10.03 -7.38 -26.15
C GLY A 167 -8.98 -8.43 -25.78
N TYR A 168 -9.45 -9.48 -25.13
CA TYR A 168 -8.70 -10.65 -24.66
C TYR A 168 -7.79 -11.31 -25.69
N PHE A 169 -8.03 -11.07 -26.98
CA PHE A 169 -7.37 -11.78 -28.07
C PHE A 169 -6.29 -10.98 -28.79
N THR A 170 -6.25 -9.66 -28.57
CA THR A 170 -5.35 -8.79 -29.36
C THR A 170 -4.16 -8.25 -28.58
N ALA A 171 -4.25 -8.17 -27.25
CA ALA A 171 -3.20 -7.63 -26.40
C ALA A 171 -3.23 -8.26 -25.01
N PRO A 172 -2.82 -9.56 -24.89
CA PRO A 172 -2.85 -10.28 -23.61
C PRO A 172 -1.99 -9.58 -22.53
N GLU A 173 -1.00 -8.80 -22.93
CA GLU A 173 -0.15 -7.98 -22.05
C GLU A 173 -0.92 -6.83 -21.39
N LYS A 174 -2.07 -6.44 -21.92
CA LYS A 174 -2.92 -5.42 -21.32
C LYS A 174 -3.95 -5.99 -20.34
N VAL A 175 -4.04 -7.31 -20.23
CA VAL A 175 -4.95 -7.96 -19.29
C VAL A 175 -4.30 -8.02 -17.91
N PHE A 176 -4.91 -7.36 -16.95
CA PHE A 176 -4.49 -7.40 -15.56
C PHE A 176 -5.68 -7.44 -14.60
N THR A 177 -5.44 -7.86 -13.40
CA THR A 177 -6.40 -7.77 -12.31
C THR A 177 -6.05 -6.61 -11.39
N ALA A 178 -7.07 -5.89 -10.92
CA ALA A 178 -6.90 -4.84 -9.94
C ALA A 178 -7.88 -5.04 -8.78
N SER A 179 -7.45 -4.67 -7.58
CA SER A 179 -8.31 -4.57 -6.41
C SER A 179 -8.31 -3.13 -5.90
N VAL A 180 -9.49 -2.60 -5.66
CA VAL A 180 -9.70 -1.30 -5.02
C VAL A 180 -10.25 -1.54 -3.63
N VAL A 181 -9.63 -0.91 -2.65
CA VAL A 181 -10.06 -0.93 -1.25
C VAL A 181 -10.30 0.50 -0.80
N LEU A 182 -11.51 0.76 -0.36
CA LEU A 182 -11.90 2.00 0.30
C LEU A 182 -11.98 1.75 1.80
N ALA A 183 -11.40 2.63 2.60
CA ALA A 183 -11.52 2.58 4.05
C ALA A 183 -11.92 3.96 4.58
N ARG A 184 -13.13 4.07 5.12
CA ARG A 184 -13.62 5.29 5.75
C ARG A 184 -13.10 5.39 7.17
N MET A 185 -12.55 6.55 7.53
CA MET A 185 -11.97 6.82 8.83
C MET A 185 -11.90 8.34 9.05
N ASP A 186 -11.38 8.78 10.20
CA ASP A 186 -11.10 10.20 10.39
C ASP A 186 -10.23 10.78 9.27
N LYS A 187 -10.58 11.97 8.77
CA LYS A 187 -9.91 12.65 7.65
C LYS A 187 -8.40 12.80 7.86
N ALA A 188 -7.99 13.14 9.09
CA ALA A 188 -6.57 13.26 9.41
C ALA A 188 -5.88 11.90 9.41
N ALA A 189 -6.57 10.83 9.85
CA ALA A 189 -6.06 9.46 9.79
C ALA A 189 -5.86 8.99 8.36
N ALA A 190 -6.84 9.20 7.47
CA ALA A 190 -6.75 8.83 6.05
C ALA A 190 -5.55 9.50 5.39
N ARG A 191 -5.40 10.82 5.55
CA ARG A 191 -4.27 11.58 5.03
C ARG A 191 -2.92 11.11 5.60
N ASN A 192 -2.86 10.91 6.90
CA ASN A 192 -1.60 10.50 7.56
C ASN A 192 -1.17 9.09 7.14
N ILE A 193 -2.12 8.18 6.89
CA ILE A 193 -1.81 6.84 6.40
C ILE A 193 -1.29 6.90 4.96
N ALA A 194 -1.94 7.65 4.08
CA ALA A 194 -1.49 7.80 2.69
C ALA A 194 -0.08 8.42 2.63
N ALA A 195 0.17 9.48 3.39
CA ALA A 195 1.49 10.11 3.50
C ALA A 195 2.55 9.14 4.05
N PHE A 196 2.22 8.42 5.12
CA PHE A 196 3.12 7.43 5.72
C PHE A 196 3.46 6.29 4.74
N GLN A 197 2.47 5.79 3.98
CA GLN A 197 2.71 4.76 2.97
C GLN A 197 3.68 5.25 1.90
N SER A 198 3.51 6.48 1.42
CA SER A 198 4.41 7.09 0.44
C SER A 198 5.82 7.25 1.00
N GLU A 199 5.98 7.88 2.16
CA GLU A 199 7.28 8.04 2.81
C GLU A 199 7.97 6.70 3.11
N PHE A 200 7.19 5.69 3.44
CA PHE A 200 7.70 4.36 3.71
C PHE A 200 8.26 3.70 2.44
N PHE A 201 7.52 3.74 1.31
CA PHE A 201 7.97 3.17 0.05
C PHE A 201 9.15 3.94 -0.53
N ASP A 202 9.17 5.26 -0.40
CA ASP A 202 10.31 6.09 -0.79
C ASP A 202 11.56 5.76 0.05
N ALA A 203 11.39 5.56 1.36
CA ALA A 203 12.48 5.22 2.27
C ALA A 203 13.06 3.82 2.03
N LEU A 204 12.27 2.87 1.53
CA LEU A 204 12.76 1.55 1.14
C LEU A 204 13.76 1.62 -0.01
N GLY A 205 13.60 2.58 -0.95
CA GLY A 205 14.51 2.81 -2.07
C GLY A 205 14.59 1.66 -3.08
N VAL A 206 13.74 0.64 -2.93
CA VAL A 206 13.71 -0.54 -3.82
C VAL A 206 12.58 -0.49 -4.82
N LEU A 207 11.54 0.31 -4.55
CA LEU A 207 10.43 0.51 -5.47
C LEU A 207 10.70 1.70 -6.38
N ARG A 208 10.19 1.62 -7.59
CA ARG A 208 10.21 2.74 -8.54
C ARG A 208 8.95 3.58 -8.37
N GLU A 209 9.08 4.88 -8.55
CA GLU A 209 7.92 5.76 -8.69
C GLU A 209 7.11 5.35 -9.93
N GLY A 210 5.81 5.20 -9.75
CA GLY A 210 4.85 4.88 -10.79
C GLY A 210 4.29 6.11 -11.49
N PRO A 211 3.25 5.94 -12.33
CA PRO A 211 2.59 7.03 -13.02
C PRO A 211 2.00 8.04 -12.04
N LYS A 212 1.98 9.31 -12.44
CA LYS A 212 1.28 10.37 -11.70
C LYS A 212 -0.22 10.28 -11.97
N VAL A 213 -1.00 10.40 -10.91
CA VAL A 213 -2.45 10.48 -11.02
C VAL A 213 -2.83 11.92 -11.33
N LYS A 214 -3.39 12.16 -12.51
CA LYS A 214 -3.78 13.50 -12.96
C LYS A 214 -4.78 14.11 -11.97
N GLU A 215 -4.61 15.39 -11.64
CA GLU A 215 -5.47 16.17 -10.75
C GLU A 215 -5.36 15.81 -9.26
N TYR A 216 -4.57 14.78 -8.90
CA TYR A 216 -4.40 14.31 -7.54
C TYR A 216 -2.91 14.23 -7.16
N GLU A 217 -2.34 15.36 -6.74
CA GLU A 217 -0.91 15.45 -6.42
C GLU A 217 -0.49 14.61 -5.21
N ASP A 218 -1.42 14.34 -4.29
CA ASP A 218 -1.20 13.51 -3.10
C ASP A 218 -1.29 12.00 -3.39
N ALA A 219 -1.80 11.61 -4.57
CA ALA A 219 -1.85 10.21 -4.97
C ALA A 219 -0.46 9.73 -5.42
N ARG A 220 -0.07 8.55 -4.97
CA ARG A 220 1.22 7.94 -5.29
C ARG A 220 1.02 6.53 -5.79
N CYS A 221 1.74 6.19 -6.85
CA CYS A 221 1.85 4.83 -7.37
C CYS A 221 3.29 4.35 -7.28
N PHE A 222 3.48 3.06 -7.03
CA PHE A 222 4.77 2.40 -6.87
C PHE A 222 4.82 1.13 -7.71
N LEU A 223 5.97 0.86 -8.27
CA LEU A 223 6.27 -0.28 -9.13
C LEU A 223 7.44 -1.08 -8.55
N PRO A 224 7.51 -2.39 -8.77
CA PRO A 224 8.68 -3.17 -8.42
C PRO A 224 9.92 -2.72 -9.21
N PRO A 225 11.14 -3.13 -8.81
CA PRO A 225 12.36 -2.92 -9.59
C PRO A 225 12.21 -3.46 -11.02
N LYS A 226 12.89 -2.84 -12.00
CA LYS A 226 12.83 -3.26 -13.42
C LYS A 226 13.36 -4.67 -13.65
N ASP A 227 14.35 -5.03 -12.87
CA ASP A 227 15.08 -6.30 -12.88
C ASP A 227 14.50 -7.34 -11.90
N SER A 228 13.27 -7.13 -11.45
CA SER A 228 12.54 -8.11 -10.65
C SER A 228 12.39 -9.41 -11.44
N GLU A 229 12.83 -10.53 -10.82
CA GLU A 229 12.68 -11.89 -11.37
C GLU A 229 11.23 -12.42 -11.29
N ALA A 230 10.31 -11.65 -10.72
CA ALA A 230 8.89 -12.02 -10.64
C ALA A 230 8.32 -12.24 -12.05
N GLU A 231 7.50 -13.26 -12.22
CA GLU A 231 6.84 -13.58 -13.50
C GLU A 231 5.77 -12.55 -13.87
N LEU A 232 5.14 -11.96 -12.86
CA LEU A 232 4.12 -10.92 -13.00
C LEU A 232 4.70 -9.55 -12.64
N ASP A 233 4.18 -8.55 -13.29
CA ASP A 233 4.34 -7.15 -12.87
C ASP A 233 3.24 -6.75 -11.91
N SER A 234 3.48 -5.72 -11.11
CA SER A 234 2.50 -5.23 -10.14
C SER A 234 2.59 -3.72 -9.97
N VAL A 235 1.46 -3.13 -9.58
CA VAL A 235 1.37 -1.71 -9.24
C VAL A 235 0.64 -1.60 -7.91
N PHE A 236 1.14 -0.75 -7.04
CA PHE A 236 0.48 -0.35 -5.81
C PHE A 236 0.29 1.16 -5.82
N CYS A 237 -0.96 1.62 -5.66
CA CYS A 237 -1.27 3.04 -5.55
C CYS A 237 -2.03 3.32 -4.25
N SER A 238 -1.76 4.48 -3.67
CA SER A 238 -2.46 4.97 -2.48
C SER A 238 -2.79 6.43 -2.63
N ALA A 239 -3.99 6.80 -2.19
CA ALA A 239 -4.49 8.16 -2.16
C ALA A 239 -5.52 8.32 -1.04
N TYR A 240 -5.97 9.55 -0.80
CA TYR A 240 -7.12 9.80 0.05
C TYR A 240 -8.01 10.89 -0.57
N ARG A 241 -9.31 10.79 -0.29
CA ARG A 241 -10.28 11.84 -0.61
C ARG A 241 -11.19 12.04 0.58
N GLY A 242 -11.13 13.24 1.19
CA GLY A 242 -11.91 13.49 2.41
C GLY A 242 -11.50 12.57 3.56
N ASP A 243 -12.44 11.76 4.03
CA ASP A 243 -12.32 10.76 5.10
C ASP A 243 -12.08 9.34 4.57
N VAL A 244 -11.95 9.17 3.26
CA VAL A 244 -11.75 7.88 2.61
C VAL A 244 -10.30 7.72 2.17
N LEU A 245 -9.65 6.69 2.69
CA LEU A 245 -8.38 6.17 2.17
C LEU A 245 -8.68 5.23 1.01
N VAL A 246 -8.00 5.42 -0.11
CA VAL A 246 -8.12 4.60 -1.31
C VAL A 246 -6.81 3.88 -1.56
N THR A 247 -6.88 2.57 -1.74
CA THR A 247 -5.74 1.74 -2.11
C THR A 247 -6.10 0.94 -3.35
N VAL A 248 -5.23 0.96 -4.35
CA VAL A 248 -5.34 0.16 -5.57
C VAL A 248 -4.12 -0.73 -5.67
N SER A 249 -4.34 -2.03 -5.84
CA SER A 249 -3.29 -3.00 -6.14
C SER A 249 -3.64 -3.70 -7.44
N ALA A 250 -2.69 -3.79 -8.36
CA ALA A 250 -2.88 -4.48 -9.64
C ALA A 250 -1.74 -5.45 -9.91
N ALA A 251 -2.05 -6.52 -10.63
CA ALA A 251 -1.07 -7.51 -11.07
C ALA A 251 -1.46 -8.08 -12.44
N GLY A 252 -0.47 -8.30 -13.30
CA GLY A 252 -0.67 -8.80 -14.65
C GLY A 252 0.62 -9.27 -15.30
N ALA A 253 0.54 -9.71 -16.56
CA ALA A 253 1.72 -10.05 -17.35
C ALA A 253 2.61 -8.81 -17.57
N LYS A 254 3.91 -9.04 -17.74
CA LYS A 254 4.85 -7.97 -18.06
C LYS A 254 4.82 -7.62 -19.55
N PRO A 255 4.85 -6.33 -19.89
CA PRO A 255 4.73 -5.14 -19.03
C PRO A 255 3.29 -4.85 -18.64
N LEU A 256 3.03 -4.59 -17.36
CA LEU A 256 1.71 -4.16 -16.89
C LEU A 256 1.46 -2.70 -17.27
N ASP A 257 0.25 -2.38 -17.73
CA ASP A 257 -0.16 -1.01 -18.02
C ASP A 257 -0.45 -0.23 -16.72
N ALA A 258 0.62 0.35 -16.17
CA ALA A 258 0.54 1.12 -14.93
C ALA A 258 -0.24 2.43 -15.09
N GLU A 259 -0.32 2.99 -16.30
CA GLU A 259 -1.08 4.21 -16.58
C GLU A 259 -2.58 3.93 -16.46
N GLU A 260 -3.05 2.77 -16.91
CA GLU A 260 -4.46 2.38 -16.78
C GLU A 260 -4.83 2.12 -15.32
N VAL A 261 -3.91 1.57 -14.51
CA VAL A 261 -4.11 1.45 -13.05
C VAL A 261 -4.22 2.82 -12.38
N ALA A 262 -3.39 3.78 -12.78
CA ALA A 262 -3.48 5.16 -12.28
C ALA A 262 -4.78 5.85 -12.74
N ALA A 263 -5.27 5.55 -13.94
CA ALA A 263 -6.55 6.03 -14.43
C ALA A 263 -7.73 5.46 -13.63
N LEU A 264 -7.67 4.17 -13.25
CA LEU A 264 -8.66 3.57 -12.34
C LEU A 264 -8.69 4.29 -10.99
N LEU A 265 -7.51 4.56 -10.40
CA LEU A 265 -7.45 5.32 -9.15
C LEU A 265 -8.03 6.71 -9.31
N ARG A 266 -7.73 7.42 -10.40
CA ARG A 266 -8.31 8.73 -10.68
C ARG A 266 -9.84 8.67 -10.74
N THR A 267 -10.39 7.77 -11.55
CA THR A 267 -11.84 7.57 -11.65
C THR A 267 -12.48 7.27 -10.30
N GLN A 268 -11.79 6.48 -9.46
CA GLN A 268 -12.24 6.18 -8.10
C GLN A 268 -12.28 7.43 -7.21
N LEU A 269 -11.27 8.29 -7.30
CA LEU A 269 -11.20 9.53 -6.52
C LEU A 269 -12.24 10.56 -6.99
N ASP A 270 -12.47 10.67 -8.31
CA ASP A 270 -13.51 11.52 -8.89
C ASP A 270 -14.88 11.11 -8.36
N ARG A 271 -15.18 9.80 -8.39
CA ARG A 271 -16.45 9.26 -7.93
C ARG A 271 -16.73 9.53 -6.43
N ILE A 272 -15.72 9.37 -5.56
CA ILE A 272 -15.86 9.71 -4.13
C ILE A 272 -16.13 11.21 -3.96
N GLY A 273 -15.55 12.07 -4.81
CA GLY A 273 -15.83 13.51 -4.79
C GLY A 273 -17.27 13.83 -5.14
N GLU A 274 -17.81 13.20 -6.18
CA GLU A 274 -19.19 13.40 -6.64
C GLU A 274 -20.21 12.92 -5.60
N THR A 275 -20.00 11.77 -4.98
CA THR A 275 -20.90 11.24 -3.95
C THR A 275 -20.84 12.04 -2.64
N GLY A 276 -19.66 12.55 -2.28
CA GLY A 276 -19.47 13.39 -1.10
C GLY A 276 -20.04 14.81 -1.21
N GLU A 277 -20.20 15.32 -2.43
CA GLU A 277 -20.86 16.63 -2.66
C GLU A 277 -22.39 16.52 -2.72
N ALA A 278 -22.92 15.33 -2.93
CA ALA A 278 -24.35 15.06 -3.02
C ALA A 278 -25.02 14.75 -1.67
N ALA A 279 -24.24 14.57 -0.59
CA ALA A 279 -24.68 14.25 0.76
C ALA A 279 -24.62 15.47 1.68
#